data_37958cd80aef5c22e907cff3f85d6d5f
#
_entry.id   37958cd80aef5c22e907cff3f85d6d5f
#
_cell.length_a   1.000
_cell.length_b   1.000
_cell.length_c   1.000
_cell.angle_alpha   90.00
_cell.angle_beta   90.00
_cell.angle_gamma   90.00
#
_symmetry.space_group_name_H-M   'P 1'
#
loop_
_entity.id
_entity.type
_entity.pdbx_description
1 polymer ?
#
loop_
_entity_poly.entity_id
_entity_poly.type
_entity_poly.pdbx_seq_one_letter_code
_entity_poly.pdbx_strand_id
1 'polypeptide(L)'
;MSAPSIVPNDRLDKDFYLVLEDFRAGPAFRETDEGITYIKLIDDLLTGQYDNVLRVVAFNPVEGWSRDASEDVANALELHIAAEGREVSEAMRDFIEGHTGRKIGQQLSFL
;
A
#
# COMPACT_ATOMS: atom_id res chain seq x y z
N MET A 1 -10.38 2.98 35.42
CA MET A 1 -9.56 3.45 34.34
C MET A 1 -8.80 2.31 33.72
N SER A 2 -8.63 2.40 32.48
CA SER A 2 -7.80 1.42 31.83
C SER A 2 -6.39 1.51 32.35
N ALA A 3 -5.70 0.40 32.34
CA ALA A 3 -4.29 0.41 32.63
C ALA A 3 -3.61 1.42 31.70
N PRO A 4 -2.51 2.00 32.14
CA PRO A 4 -1.73 2.83 31.25
C PRO A 4 -1.46 2.06 29.98
N SER A 5 -1.72 2.66 28.89
CA SER A 5 -1.46 2.02 27.61
C SER A 5 0.03 1.78 27.47
N ILE A 6 0.39 0.59 27.01
CA ILE A 6 1.75 0.32 26.62
C ILE A 6 2.10 1.16 25.40
N VAL A 7 1.07 1.48 24.61
CA VAL A 7 1.17 2.38 23.47
C VAL A 7 0.62 3.72 23.95
N PRO A 8 1.46 4.67 24.27
CA PRO A 8 1.13 5.68 25.27
C PRO A 8 0.35 6.89 24.83
N ASN A 9 -0.06 7.04 23.60
CA ASN A 9 -0.76 8.27 23.28
C ASN A 9 -1.41 8.25 21.91
N ASP A 10 -2.21 9.28 21.68
CA ASP A 10 -2.96 9.44 20.45
C ASP A 10 -2.08 9.51 19.21
N ARG A 11 -0.81 9.81 19.36
CA ARG A 11 0.13 9.83 18.25
C ARG A 11 0.20 8.48 17.56
N LEU A 12 0.00 7.40 18.29
CA LEU A 12 0.07 6.05 17.75
C LEU A 12 -1.30 5.45 17.43
N ASP A 13 -2.38 6.20 17.69
CA ASP A 13 -3.73 5.76 17.33
C ASP A 13 -4.07 6.19 15.92
N LYS A 14 -3.40 5.55 14.98
CA LYS A 14 -3.61 5.79 13.56
C LYS A 14 -3.19 4.55 12.81
N ASP A 15 -3.54 4.50 11.55
CA ASP A 15 -3.16 3.38 10.70
C ASP A 15 -1.72 3.55 10.23
N PHE A 16 -0.96 2.51 10.42
CA PHE A 16 0.40 2.40 9.91
C PHE A 16 0.42 1.38 8.79
N TYR A 17 1.46 1.44 7.96
CA TYR A 17 1.57 0.58 6.80
C TYR A 17 2.94 -0.07 6.75
N LEU A 18 2.96 -1.34 6.36
CA LEU A 18 4.17 -2.06 6.02
C LEU A 18 4.07 -2.49 4.57
N VAL A 19 5.13 -2.30 3.83
CA VAL A 19 5.19 -2.71 2.42
C VAL A 19 6.11 -3.92 2.31
N LEU A 20 5.55 -5.04 1.86
CA LEU A 20 6.33 -6.24 1.61
C LEU A 20 6.90 -6.15 0.21
N GLU A 21 8.21 -6.11 0.11
CA GLU A 21 8.92 -6.06 -1.16
C GLU A 21 9.68 -7.36 -1.41
N ASP A 22 9.80 -7.70 -2.68
CA ASP A 22 10.58 -8.88 -3.08
C ASP A 22 11.98 -8.43 -3.49
N PHE A 23 12.91 -8.60 -2.59
CA PHE A 23 14.31 -8.29 -2.85
C PHE A 23 15.04 -9.51 -3.38
N ARG A 24 16.22 -9.28 -3.95
CA ARG A 24 17.05 -10.35 -4.46
C ARG A 24 17.33 -11.43 -3.39
N ALA A 25 17.46 -11.02 -2.14
CA ALA A 25 17.71 -11.92 -1.01
C ALA A 25 16.43 -12.59 -0.48
N GLY A 26 15.26 -12.22 -0.99
CA GLY A 26 13.97 -12.74 -0.57
C GLY A 26 13.02 -11.63 -0.15
N PRO A 27 11.76 -11.98 0.13
CA PRO A 27 10.77 -10.99 0.56
C PRO A 27 11.11 -10.40 1.92
N ALA A 28 10.86 -9.12 2.09
CA ALA A 28 11.03 -8.44 3.35
C ALA A 28 10.04 -7.28 3.47
N PHE A 29 9.55 -7.06 4.68
CA PHE A 29 8.72 -5.89 4.95
C PHE A 29 9.61 -4.66 5.11
N ARG A 30 9.16 -3.57 4.51
CA ARG A 30 9.76 -2.26 4.73
C ARG A 30 8.75 -1.38 5.42
N GLU A 31 9.15 -0.80 6.54
CA GLU A 31 8.31 0.13 7.26
C GLU A 31 8.21 1.44 6.50
N THR A 32 7.04 2.04 6.59
CA THR A 32 6.85 3.40 6.10
C THR A 32 7.23 4.37 7.22
N ASP A 33 7.41 5.62 6.87
CA ASP A 33 7.70 6.64 7.88
C ASP A 33 6.52 6.79 8.83
N GLU A 34 6.83 6.97 10.10
CA GLU A 34 5.80 7.29 11.07
C GLU A 34 5.11 8.58 10.64
N GLY A 35 3.80 8.56 10.61
CA GLY A 35 3.03 9.71 10.18
C GLY A 35 2.74 9.77 8.70
N ILE A 36 3.20 8.78 7.94
CA ILE A 36 2.80 8.71 6.53
C ILE A 36 1.28 8.60 6.44
N THR A 37 0.70 9.37 5.55
CA THR A 37 -0.73 9.28 5.29
C THR A 37 -0.95 8.26 4.18
N TYR A 38 -2.20 7.81 4.06
CA TYR A 38 -2.58 6.92 2.97
C TYR A 38 -2.30 7.57 1.60
N ILE A 39 -2.57 8.86 1.50
CA ILE A 39 -2.32 9.61 0.25
C ILE A 39 -0.84 9.62 -0.09
N LYS A 40 0.01 9.83 0.89
CA LYS A 40 1.45 9.83 0.69
C LYS A 40 1.96 8.45 0.31
N LEU A 41 1.41 7.40 0.92
CA LEU A 41 1.76 6.03 0.56
C LEU A 41 1.42 5.76 -0.90
N ILE A 42 0.23 6.14 -1.34
CA ILE A 42 -0.18 5.96 -2.73
C ILE A 42 0.78 6.70 -3.66
N ASP A 43 1.12 7.94 -3.34
CA ASP A 43 2.05 8.73 -4.13
C ASP A 43 3.43 8.08 -4.21
N ASP A 44 3.94 7.60 -3.08
CA ASP A 44 5.24 6.94 -3.04
C ASP A 44 5.26 5.66 -3.88
N LEU A 45 4.17 4.90 -3.86
CA LEU A 45 4.06 3.71 -4.70
C LEU A 45 4.04 4.07 -6.17
N LEU A 46 3.33 5.13 -6.55
CA LEU A 46 3.24 5.56 -7.94
C LEU A 46 4.56 6.12 -8.46
N THR A 47 5.35 6.74 -7.60
CA THR A 47 6.61 7.36 -7.99
C THR A 47 7.80 6.42 -7.94
N GLY A 48 7.58 5.16 -7.57
CA GLY A 48 8.64 4.15 -7.60
C GLY A 48 9.55 4.15 -6.40
N GLN A 49 9.08 4.63 -5.26
CA GLN A 49 9.86 4.58 -4.02
C GLN A 49 10.05 3.17 -3.49
N TYR A 50 9.23 2.23 -3.97
CA TYR A 50 9.29 0.84 -3.57
C TYR A 50 9.47 -0.03 -4.81
N ASP A 51 10.28 -1.09 -4.69
CA ASP A 51 10.51 -2.04 -5.76
C ASP A 51 9.70 -3.31 -5.52
N ASN A 52 9.19 -3.90 -6.60
CA ASN A 52 8.55 -5.22 -6.56
C ASN A 52 7.66 -5.44 -5.34
N VAL A 53 6.67 -4.59 -5.19
CA VAL A 53 5.75 -4.67 -4.06
C VAL A 53 4.88 -5.92 -4.19
N LEU A 54 4.86 -6.72 -3.13
CA LEU A 54 4.07 -7.94 -3.08
C LEU A 54 2.76 -7.72 -2.33
N ARG A 55 2.81 -7.01 -1.20
CA ARG A 55 1.65 -6.76 -0.35
C ARG A 55 1.83 -5.47 0.42
N VAL A 56 0.70 -4.92 0.83
CA VAL A 56 0.66 -3.81 1.79
C VAL A 56 -0.18 -4.25 2.97
N VAL A 57 0.35 -4.11 4.17
CA VAL A 57 -0.35 -4.46 5.40
C VAL A 57 -0.63 -3.18 6.17
N ALA A 58 -1.86 -2.98 6.58
CA ALA A 58 -2.24 -1.88 7.45
C ALA A 58 -2.40 -2.41 8.87
N PHE A 59 -2.01 -1.61 9.86
CA PHE A 59 -2.21 -1.99 11.25
C PHE A 59 -2.39 -0.75 12.11
N ASN A 60 -3.05 -0.94 13.25
CA ASN A 60 -3.21 0.12 14.24
C ASN A 60 -2.75 -0.43 15.59
N PRO A 61 -1.63 0.07 16.12
CA PRO A 61 -1.05 -0.48 17.35
C PRO A 61 -1.87 -0.18 18.59
N VAL A 62 -2.68 0.86 18.58
CA VAL A 62 -3.52 1.20 19.74
C VAL A 62 -4.78 0.34 19.74
N GLU A 63 -5.42 0.18 18.59
CA GLU A 63 -6.62 -0.63 18.47
C GLU A 63 -6.31 -2.12 18.38
N GLY A 64 -5.09 -2.46 18.04
CA GLY A 64 -4.64 -3.85 18.08
C GLY A 64 -5.09 -4.70 16.92
N TRP A 65 -5.22 -4.13 15.73
CA TRP A 65 -5.58 -4.92 14.56
C TRP A 65 -4.55 -4.74 13.44
N SER A 66 -4.55 -5.72 12.55
CA SER A 66 -3.80 -5.63 11.30
C SER A 66 -4.62 -6.31 10.20
N ARG A 67 -4.40 -5.90 8.97
CA ARG A 67 -5.07 -6.50 7.83
C ARG A 67 -4.26 -6.32 6.56
N ASP A 68 -4.49 -7.19 5.60
CA ASP A 68 -3.93 -7.05 4.27
C ASP A 68 -4.71 -5.95 3.54
N ALA A 69 -4.05 -4.86 3.21
CA ALA A 69 -4.65 -3.72 2.53
C ALA A 69 -4.28 -3.70 1.04
N SER A 70 -3.69 -4.77 0.51
CA SER A 70 -3.18 -4.78 -0.86
C SER A 70 -4.25 -4.51 -1.90
N GLU A 71 -5.42 -5.10 -1.75
CA GLU A 71 -6.50 -4.90 -2.72
C GLU A 71 -7.00 -3.46 -2.69
N ASP A 72 -7.22 -2.90 -1.51
CA ASP A 72 -7.64 -1.50 -1.39
C ASP A 72 -6.62 -0.55 -1.99
N VAL A 73 -5.35 -0.79 -1.70
CA VAL A 73 -4.26 0.02 -2.23
C VAL A 73 -4.19 -0.13 -3.76
N ALA A 74 -4.30 -1.34 -4.27
CA ALA A 74 -4.27 -1.57 -5.71
C ALA A 74 -5.41 -0.86 -6.42
N ASN A 75 -6.61 -0.88 -5.84
CA ASN A 75 -7.75 -0.16 -6.39
C ASN A 75 -7.52 1.35 -6.41
N ALA A 76 -6.95 1.89 -5.33
CA ALA A 76 -6.64 3.32 -5.27
C ALA A 76 -5.59 3.70 -6.30
N LEU A 77 -4.55 2.87 -6.48
CA LEU A 77 -3.53 3.11 -7.49
C LEU A 77 -4.13 3.12 -8.89
N GLU A 78 -5.00 2.17 -9.17
CA GLU A 78 -5.66 2.09 -10.47
C GLU A 78 -6.46 3.36 -10.78
N LEU A 79 -7.19 3.87 -9.79
CA LEU A 79 -7.96 5.10 -9.95
C LEU A 79 -7.05 6.30 -10.22
N HIS A 80 -5.95 6.40 -9.51
CA HIS A 80 -5.00 7.49 -9.71
C HIS A 80 -4.37 7.45 -11.10
N ILE A 81 -3.99 6.26 -11.55
CA ILE A 81 -3.41 6.08 -12.88
C ILE A 81 -4.41 6.49 -13.94
N ALA A 82 -5.66 6.07 -13.82
CA ALA A 82 -6.68 6.41 -14.79
C ALA A 82 -6.97 7.92 -14.80
N ALA A 83 -7.01 8.54 -13.64
CA ALA A 83 -7.32 9.97 -13.53
C ALA A 83 -6.20 10.85 -14.04
N GLU A 84 -4.95 10.43 -13.85
CA GLU A 84 -3.78 11.25 -14.16
C GLU A 84 -3.10 10.89 -15.47
N GLY A 85 -3.51 9.79 -16.09
CA GLY A 85 -2.85 9.30 -17.29
C GLY A 85 -1.39 8.92 -17.04
N ARG A 86 -1.08 8.49 -15.84
CA ARG A 86 0.29 8.23 -15.40
C ARG A 86 0.76 6.86 -15.84
N GLU A 87 2.00 6.78 -16.27
CA GLU A 87 2.64 5.50 -16.51
C GLU A 87 3.28 5.00 -15.23
N VAL A 88 3.29 3.70 -15.06
CA VAL A 88 3.92 3.05 -13.91
C VAL A 88 4.84 1.94 -14.36
N SER A 89 5.73 1.53 -13.48
CA SER A 89 6.66 0.43 -13.77
C SER A 89 5.90 -0.86 -14.01
N GLU A 90 6.53 -1.80 -14.68
CA GLU A 90 5.97 -3.13 -14.89
C GLU A 90 5.68 -3.82 -13.56
N ALA A 91 6.61 -3.67 -12.60
CA ALA A 91 6.42 -4.27 -11.28
C ALA A 91 5.18 -3.71 -10.57
N MET A 92 4.95 -2.41 -10.68
CA MET A 92 3.77 -1.79 -10.08
C MET A 92 2.50 -2.24 -10.81
N ARG A 93 2.56 -2.36 -12.11
CA ARG A 93 1.45 -2.90 -12.89
C ARG A 93 1.09 -4.31 -12.45
N ASP A 94 2.11 -5.15 -12.25
CA ASP A 94 1.90 -6.53 -11.78
C ASP A 94 1.24 -6.56 -10.41
N PHE A 95 1.66 -5.68 -9.52
CA PHE A 95 1.03 -5.57 -8.20
C PHE A 95 -0.46 -5.24 -8.33
N ILE A 96 -0.78 -4.23 -9.13
CA ILE A 96 -2.17 -3.79 -9.29
C ILE A 96 -3.00 -4.89 -9.93
N GLU A 97 -2.51 -5.47 -11.02
CA GLU A 97 -3.26 -6.52 -11.73
C GLU A 97 -3.43 -7.76 -10.87
N GLY A 98 -2.42 -8.11 -10.09
CA GLY A 98 -2.48 -9.27 -9.22
C GLY A 98 -3.49 -9.13 -8.09
N HIS A 99 -3.72 -7.92 -7.61
CA HIS A 99 -4.62 -7.69 -6.50
C HIS A 99 -6.01 -7.20 -6.89
N THR A 100 -6.17 -6.67 -8.09
CA THR A 100 -7.49 -6.25 -8.58
C THR A 100 -8.13 -7.29 -9.50
N GLY A 101 -7.33 -8.15 -10.09
CA GLY A 101 -7.80 -9.07 -11.11
C GLY A 101 -8.10 -8.40 -12.45
N ARG A 102 -7.72 -7.13 -12.60
CA ARG A 102 -7.97 -6.38 -13.84
C ARG A 102 -6.65 -6.01 -14.49
N LYS A 103 -6.64 -6.00 -15.80
CA LYS A 103 -5.47 -5.59 -16.56
C LYS A 103 -5.52 -4.10 -16.83
N ILE A 104 -4.44 -3.41 -16.47
CA ILE A 104 -4.35 -1.97 -16.67
C ILE A 104 -4.27 -1.69 -18.17
N GLY A 105 -5.11 -0.76 -18.61
CA GLY A 105 -5.11 -0.34 -19.99
C GLY A 105 -5.86 -1.26 -20.94
N GLN A 106 -6.43 -2.36 -20.44
CA GLN A 106 -7.17 -3.28 -21.29
C GLN A 106 -8.67 -3.11 -21.20
N GLN A 107 -9.16 -2.33 -20.25
CA GLN A 107 -10.60 -2.14 -20.12
C GLN A 107 -11.22 -1.53 -21.36
N LEU A 108 -10.47 -0.84 -22.17
CA LEU A 108 -10.96 -0.25 -23.40
C LEU A 108 -10.94 -1.21 -24.58
N SER A 109 -10.25 -2.33 -24.45
CA SER A 109 -10.11 -3.27 -25.54
C SER A 109 -11.36 -4.13 -25.75
N PHE A 110 -12.30 -4.03 -24.83
CA PHE A 110 -13.56 -4.78 -24.94
C PHE A 110 -14.64 -4.05 -25.71
N LEU A 111 -14.37 -2.86 -26.09
CA LEU A 111 -15.37 -2.03 -26.77
C LEU A 111 -15.39 -2.25 -28.28
#